data_bbaa46cc6b500e5b5ffbfc887974c038
#
_entry.id   bbaa46cc6b500e5b5ffbfc887974c038
#
_cell.length_a   1.000
_cell.length_b   1.000
_cell.length_c   1.000
_cell.angle_alpha   90.00
_cell.angle_beta   90.00
_cell.angle_gamma   90.00
#
_symmetry.space_group_name_H-M   'P 1'
#
loop_
_entity.id
_entity.type
_entity.pdbx_description
1 polymer ?
#
loop_
_entity_poly.entity_id
_entity_poly.type
_entity_poly.pdbx_seq_one_letter_code
_entity_poly.pdbx_strand_id
1 'polypeptide(L)'
;NEHFRNLLNQAYINKVSFEWVLADNWFGSKENIEYINNTLMKKLIIGIKSNRTVALSEEDKKKGEFTKVSKLDLKDGQSIQVWMKGLDFALQLIKKIFINEDGSTGTLYLVSNDLDSSADYLYVIYQKRWKIELYHKSITQNASLAKSPTKRVISQSNHIFSSLVAFCKLELLKIQTATNHFALKFKLLVKANQAAFLELNNLRESSCA
;
A
#
# COMPACT_ATOMS: atom_id res chain seq x y z
N ASN A 1 -15.28 2.74 -4.53
CA ASN A 1 -15.19 1.39 -3.89
C ASN A 1 -15.33 0.24 -4.89
N GLU A 2 -16.18 0.36 -5.93
CA GLU A 2 -16.33 -0.67 -6.96
C GLU A 2 -15.00 -0.96 -7.69
N HIS A 3 -14.29 0.10 -8.09
CA HIS A 3 -12.98 -0.04 -8.73
C HIS A 3 -11.97 -0.82 -7.88
N PHE A 4 -11.98 -0.63 -6.56
CA PHE A 4 -11.14 -1.41 -5.65
C PHE A 4 -11.45 -2.91 -5.71
N ARG A 5 -12.74 -3.28 -5.69
CA ARG A 5 -13.16 -4.68 -5.82
C ARG A 5 -12.81 -5.27 -7.18
N ASN A 6 -12.94 -4.47 -8.25
CA ASN A 6 -12.54 -4.89 -9.60
C ASN A 6 -11.04 -5.18 -9.70
N LEU A 7 -10.19 -4.36 -9.08
CA LEU A 7 -8.74 -4.61 -9.02
C LEU A 7 -8.40 -5.88 -8.23
N LEU A 8 -9.06 -6.12 -7.09
CA LEU A 8 -8.88 -7.35 -6.32
C LEU A 8 -9.32 -8.59 -7.12
N ASN A 9 -10.46 -8.49 -7.80
CA ASN A 9 -10.94 -9.55 -8.68
C ASN A 9 -9.96 -9.83 -9.82
N GLN A 10 -9.42 -8.78 -10.44
CA GLN A 10 -8.41 -8.93 -11.49
C GLN A 10 -7.14 -9.61 -10.98
N ALA A 11 -6.67 -9.26 -9.78
CA ALA A 11 -5.55 -9.93 -9.14
C ALA A 11 -5.85 -11.42 -8.89
N TYR A 12 -7.05 -11.74 -8.44
CA TYR A 12 -7.51 -13.12 -8.23
C TYR A 12 -7.56 -13.92 -9.53
N ILE A 13 -8.16 -13.36 -10.60
CA ILE A 13 -8.23 -13.98 -11.94
C ILE A 13 -6.83 -14.19 -12.50
N ASN A 14 -5.92 -13.25 -12.31
CA ASN A 14 -4.53 -13.33 -12.75
C ASN A 14 -3.69 -14.29 -11.87
N LYS A 15 -4.30 -15.01 -10.94
CA LYS A 15 -3.65 -15.97 -10.04
C LYS A 15 -2.49 -15.37 -9.23
N VAL A 16 -2.60 -14.09 -8.88
CA VAL A 16 -1.66 -13.47 -7.95
C VAL A 16 -1.87 -14.11 -6.59
N SER A 17 -0.81 -14.72 -6.05
CA SER A 17 -0.87 -15.34 -4.72
C SER A 17 -0.79 -14.27 -3.64
N PHE A 18 -1.86 -14.13 -2.85
CA PHE A 18 -1.89 -13.25 -1.67
C PHE A 18 -2.79 -13.85 -0.59
N GLU A 19 -2.44 -13.62 0.64
CA GLU A 19 -3.19 -14.02 1.82
C GLU A 19 -3.96 -12.83 2.41
N TRP A 20 -3.34 -11.66 2.40
CA TRP A 20 -3.82 -10.46 3.07
C TRP A 20 -4.18 -9.36 2.08
N VAL A 21 -5.28 -8.68 2.35
CA VAL A 21 -5.66 -7.43 1.72
C VAL A 21 -5.46 -6.30 2.73
N LEU A 22 -4.56 -5.38 2.42
CA LEU A 22 -4.22 -4.24 3.28
C LEU A 22 -4.70 -2.95 2.60
N ALA A 23 -5.51 -2.16 3.30
CA ALA A 23 -6.00 -0.91 2.74
C ALA A 23 -6.13 0.18 3.83
N ASP A 24 -6.13 1.43 3.40
CA ASP A 24 -6.38 2.55 4.30
C ASP A 24 -7.88 2.74 4.58
N ASN A 25 -8.20 3.76 5.37
CA ASN A 25 -9.56 4.04 5.80
C ASN A 25 -10.51 4.50 4.67
N TRP A 26 -9.99 4.83 3.49
CA TRP A 26 -10.79 5.18 2.32
C TRP A 26 -11.54 3.96 1.78
N PHE A 27 -10.94 2.79 1.91
CA PHE A 27 -11.49 1.52 1.44
C PHE A 27 -12.24 0.73 2.51
N GLY A 28 -12.39 1.27 3.72
CA GLY A 28 -13.08 0.62 4.85
C GLY A 28 -14.62 0.65 4.73
N SER A 29 -15.18 0.42 3.57
CA SER A 29 -16.63 0.27 3.40
C SER A 29 -17.08 -1.15 3.71
N LYS A 30 -18.37 -1.29 4.10
CA LYS A 30 -19.00 -2.59 4.35
C LYS A 30 -18.81 -3.53 3.16
N GLU A 31 -19.13 -3.05 1.97
CA GLU A 31 -19.12 -3.83 0.74
C GLU A 31 -17.71 -4.35 0.39
N ASN A 32 -16.68 -3.58 0.70
CA ASN A 32 -15.29 -4.01 0.49
C ASN A 32 -14.89 -5.09 1.48
N ILE A 33 -15.21 -4.90 2.76
CA ILE A 33 -14.91 -5.86 3.83
C ILE A 33 -15.63 -7.19 3.56
N GLU A 34 -16.93 -7.13 3.24
CA GLU A 34 -17.75 -8.28 2.90
C GLU A 34 -17.23 -9.03 1.66
N TYR A 35 -16.86 -8.30 0.63
CA TYR A 35 -16.28 -8.87 -0.60
C TYR A 35 -14.98 -9.62 -0.34
N ILE A 36 -14.06 -9.04 0.46
CA ILE A 36 -12.79 -9.69 0.79
C ILE A 36 -13.02 -10.94 1.62
N ASN A 37 -13.90 -10.87 2.63
CA ASN A 37 -14.18 -11.97 3.54
C ASN A 37 -14.98 -13.09 2.87
N ASN A 38 -16.13 -12.76 2.28
CA ASN A 38 -17.10 -13.75 1.83
C ASN A 38 -16.86 -14.22 0.39
N THR A 39 -16.37 -13.35 -0.50
CA THR A 39 -16.17 -13.68 -1.91
C THR A 39 -14.75 -14.14 -2.20
N LEU A 40 -13.75 -13.40 -1.74
CA LEU A 40 -12.34 -13.75 -1.99
C LEU A 40 -11.80 -14.76 -0.97
N MET A 41 -12.46 -14.93 0.17
CA MET A 41 -12.04 -15.80 1.28
C MET A 41 -10.59 -15.46 1.71
N LYS A 42 -10.30 -14.16 1.85
CA LYS A 42 -8.98 -13.65 2.22
C LYS A 42 -9.01 -12.93 3.55
N LYS A 43 -7.85 -12.89 4.21
CA LYS A 43 -7.65 -12.07 5.40
C LYS A 43 -7.55 -10.59 5.01
N LEU A 44 -8.04 -9.72 5.88
CA LEU A 44 -7.98 -8.27 5.66
C LEU A 44 -7.45 -7.56 6.90
N ILE A 45 -6.75 -6.43 6.67
CA ILE A 45 -6.51 -5.41 7.67
C ILE A 45 -6.75 -4.06 7.00
N ILE A 46 -7.79 -3.37 7.44
CA ILE A 46 -8.22 -2.12 6.83
C ILE A 46 -8.33 -1.03 7.89
N GLY A 47 -7.82 0.16 7.58
CA GLY A 47 -8.04 1.34 8.40
C GLY A 47 -9.52 1.71 8.45
N ILE A 48 -10.01 2.18 9.59
CA ILE A 48 -11.35 2.76 9.70
C ILE A 48 -11.29 4.15 10.35
N LYS A 49 -12.26 4.99 9.99
CA LYS A 49 -12.35 6.33 10.57
C LYS A 49 -12.84 6.25 12.02
N SER A 50 -12.36 7.14 12.86
CA SER A 50 -12.73 7.23 14.30
C SER A 50 -14.23 7.47 14.56
N ASN A 51 -14.96 8.00 13.57
CA ASN A 51 -16.39 8.22 13.66
C ASN A 51 -17.26 7.01 13.23
N ARG A 52 -16.65 5.92 12.80
CA ARG A 52 -17.37 4.67 12.54
C ARG A 52 -17.99 4.13 13.82
N THR A 53 -19.11 3.44 13.66
CA THR A 53 -19.84 2.83 14.79
C THR A 53 -19.73 1.32 14.73
N VAL A 54 -19.56 0.71 15.89
CA VAL A 54 -19.47 -0.73 16.10
C VAL A 54 -20.30 -1.16 17.30
N ALA A 55 -20.78 -2.37 17.28
CA ALA A 55 -21.38 -3.03 18.44
C ALA A 55 -20.32 -3.89 19.14
N LEU A 56 -20.39 -4.02 20.47
CA LEU A 56 -19.40 -4.77 21.25
C LEU A 56 -19.78 -6.25 21.39
N SER A 57 -21.03 -6.58 21.10
CA SER A 57 -21.53 -7.95 21.08
C SER A 57 -22.47 -8.17 19.89
N GLU A 58 -22.72 -9.43 19.55
CA GLU A 58 -23.73 -9.77 18.55
C GLU A 58 -25.14 -9.37 18.99
N GLU A 59 -25.39 -9.41 20.30
CA GLU A 59 -26.66 -9.02 20.91
C GLU A 59 -26.90 -7.52 20.77
N ASP A 60 -25.89 -6.68 21.07
CA ASP A 60 -25.94 -5.22 20.88
C ASP A 60 -26.20 -4.88 19.40
N LYS A 61 -25.56 -5.60 18.48
CA LYS A 61 -25.80 -5.46 17.05
C LYS A 61 -27.26 -5.76 16.70
N LYS A 62 -27.85 -6.84 17.24
CA LYS A 62 -29.27 -7.20 17.02
C LYS A 62 -30.22 -6.15 17.59
N LYS A 63 -29.88 -5.55 18.73
CA LYS A 63 -30.63 -4.46 19.35
C LYS A 63 -30.42 -3.12 18.65
N GLY A 64 -29.42 -2.99 17.76
CA GLY A 64 -29.10 -1.74 17.11
C GLY A 64 -28.27 -0.79 17.96
N GLU A 65 -27.63 -1.29 19.02
CA GLU A 65 -26.79 -0.53 19.95
C GLU A 65 -25.37 -0.42 19.39
N PHE A 66 -25.04 0.74 18.84
CA PHE A 66 -23.73 1.00 18.23
C PHE A 66 -23.04 2.18 18.89
N THR A 67 -21.78 2.01 19.20
CA THR A 67 -20.90 3.04 19.79
C THR A 67 -19.84 3.49 18.78
N LYS A 68 -19.52 4.79 18.75
CA LYS A 68 -18.43 5.31 17.93
C LYS A 68 -17.10 4.74 18.39
N VAL A 69 -16.26 4.34 17.44
CA VAL A 69 -14.92 3.80 17.73
C VAL A 69 -14.08 4.76 18.58
N SER A 70 -14.20 6.08 18.35
CA SER A 70 -13.50 7.10 19.15
C SER A 70 -13.94 7.18 20.62
N LYS A 71 -15.10 6.63 20.98
CA LYS A 71 -15.63 6.64 22.34
C LYS A 71 -15.28 5.36 23.13
N LEU A 72 -14.67 4.39 22.47
CA LEU A 72 -14.25 3.14 23.10
C LEU A 72 -13.00 3.39 23.93
N ASP A 73 -13.02 2.91 25.18
CA ASP A 73 -11.86 2.98 26.08
C ASP A 73 -10.85 1.87 25.71
N LEU A 74 -10.09 2.11 24.66
CA LEU A 74 -9.02 1.23 24.19
C LEU A 74 -7.68 1.88 24.42
N LYS A 75 -6.75 1.13 24.99
CA LYS A 75 -5.35 1.53 25.14
C LYS A 75 -4.58 1.31 23.83
N ASP A 76 -3.39 1.88 23.72
CA ASP A 76 -2.49 1.60 22.59
C ASP A 76 -2.15 0.12 22.52
N GLY A 77 -2.20 -0.44 21.30
CA GLY A 77 -1.94 -1.85 21.04
C GLY A 77 -3.03 -2.81 21.55
N GLN A 78 -4.11 -2.33 22.09
CA GLN A 78 -5.22 -3.16 22.53
C GLN A 78 -6.14 -3.50 21.35
N SER A 79 -6.67 -4.72 21.37
CA SER A 79 -7.71 -5.16 20.42
C SER A 79 -8.94 -5.70 21.14
N ILE A 80 -10.09 -5.52 20.52
CA ILE A 80 -11.37 -6.09 20.96
C ILE A 80 -12.12 -6.64 19.76
N GLN A 81 -12.97 -7.62 20.02
CA GLN A 81 -13.92 -8.12 19.02
C GLN A 81 -15.10 -7.17 18.89
N VAL A 82 -15.50 -6.87 17.66
CA VAL A 82 -16.58 -5.91 17.37
C VAL A 82 -17.41 -6.40 16.18
N TRP A 83 -18.62 -5.86 16.08
CA TRP A 83 -19.54 -6.12 14.96
C TRP A 83 -19.86 -4.81 14.26
N MET A 84 -19.65 -4.75 12.96
CA MET A 84 -20.05 -3.59 12.15
C MET A 84 -21.49 -3.76 11.63
N LYS A 85 -22.18 -2.63 11.49
CA LYS A 85 -23.54 -2.62 10.93
C LYS A 85 -23.56 -3.22 9.53
N GLY A 86 -24.40 -4.25 9.37
CA GLY A 86 -24.64 -4.91 8.08
C GLY A 86 -23.65 -6.02 7.72
N LEU A 87 -22.58 -6.26 8.49
CA LEU A 87 -21.74 -7.46 8.36
C LEU A 87 -22.33 -8.58 9.22
N ASP A 88 -22.24 -9.82 8.77
CA ASP A 88 -22.72 -11.02 9.46
C ASP A 88 -21.65 -11.75 10.28
N PHE A 89 -20.44 -11.25 10.28
CA PHE A 89 -19.28 -11.76 11.01
C PHE A 89 -18.64 -10.69 11.89
N ALA A 90 -17.91 -11.16 12.88
CA ALA A 90 -17.14 -10.30 13.79
C ALA A 90 -15.83 -9.84 13.15
N LEU A 91 -15.32 -8.72 13.63
CA LEU A 91 -14.00 -8.20 13.29
C LEU A 91 -13.22 -7.92 14.59
N GLN A 92 -11.91 -8.02 14.51
CA GLN A 92 -11.01 -7.55 15.53
C GLN A 92 -10.72 -6.07 15.27
N LEU A 93 -11.08 -5.20 16.20
CA LEU A 93 -10.75 -3.77 16.20
C LEU A 93 -9.48 -3.54 17.00
N ILE A 94 -8.51 -2.87 16.41
CA ILE A 94 -7.21 -2.54 17.01
C ILE A 94 -7.07 -1.04 17.05
N LYS A 95 -6.59 -0.49 18.19
CA LYS A 95 -6.19 0.90 18.34
C LYS A 95 -4.67 0.98 18.39
N LYS A 96 -4.09 1.87 17.58
CA LYS A 96 -2.67 2.19 17.64
C LYS A 96 -2.49 3.70 17.75
N ILE A 97 -1.65 4.13 18.70
CA ILE A 97 -1.29 5.52 18.93
C ILE A 97 0.14 5.72 18.48
N PHE A 98 0.42 6.78 17.78
CA PHE A 98 1.78 7.14 17.35
C PHE A 98 2.03 8.63 17.60
N ILE A 99 3.29 8.96 17.77
CA ILE A 99 3.75 10.34 17.94
C ILE A 99 4.30 10.79 16.59
N ASN A 100 3.78 11.90 16.07
CA ASN A 100 4.25 12.54 14.85
C ASN A 100 5.57 13.30 15.11
N GLU A 101 6.28 13.67 14.05
CA GLU A 101 7.55 14.42 14.12
C GLU A 101 7.40 15.77 14.82
N ASP A 102 6.21 16.39 14.77
CA ASP A 102 5.87 17.63 15.44
C ASP A 102 5.46 17.46 16.93
N GLY A 103 5.55 16.24 17.46
CA GLY A 103 5.16 15.90 18.84
C GLY A 103 3.65 15.69 19.03
N SER A 104 2.81 15.88 18.01
CA SER A 104 1.38 15.58 18.09
C SER A 104 1.13 14.07 18.11
N THR A 105 0.02 13.65 18.72
CA THR A 105 -0.38 12.25 18.74
C THR A 105 -1.39 11.95 17.65
N GLY A 106 -1.12 10.93 16.84
CA GLY A 106 -2.06 10.36 15.89
C GLY A 106 -2.68 9.08 16.43
N THR A 107 -3.93 8.82 16.07
CA THR A 107 -4.59 7.56 16.41
C THR A 107 -5.06 6.85 15.13
N LEU A 108 -4.70 5.59 15.03
CA LEU A 108 -5.09 4.70 13.92
C LEU A 108 -6.00 3.61 14.49
N TYR A 109 -7.13 3.40 13.82
CA TYR A 109 -8.01 2.28 14.08
C TYR A 109 -7.99 1.33 12.90
N LEU A 110 -7.76 0.06 13.17
CA LEU A 110 -7.71 -1.02 12.19
C LEU A 110 -8.76 -2.05 12.49
N VAL A 111 -9.34 -2.64 11.46
CA VAL A 111 -10.19 -3.82 11.58
C VAL A 111 -9.60 -4.98 10.78
N SER A 112 -9.72 -6.18 11.34
CA SER A 112 -9.31 -7.44 10.72
C SER A 112 -10.38 -8.51 10.89
N ASN A 113 -10.53 -9.40 9.94
CA ASN A 113 -11.32 -10.61 10.07
C ASN A 113 -10.55 -11.79 10.67
N ASP A 114 -9.27 -11.60 10.97
CA ASP A 114 -8.46 -12.56 11.73
C ASP A 114 -8.64 -12.27 13.23
N LEU A 115 -9.39 -13.12 13.92
CA LEU A 115 -9.71 -12.95 15.33
C LEU A 115 -8.67 -13.60 16.27
N ASP A 116 -7.81 -14.46 15.73
CA ASP A 116 -6.89 -15.27 16.51
C ASP A 116 -5.50 -14.62 16.68
N SER A 117 -5.13 -13.75 15.75
CA SER A 117 -3.82 -13.10 15.75
C SER A 117 -3.77 -11.93 16.74
N SER A 118 -2.60 -11.71 17.34
CA SER A 118 -2.39 -10.58 18.25
C SER A 118 -2.45 -9.23 17.53
N ALA A 119 -2.81 -8.17 18.25
CA ALA A 119 -2.87 -6.80 17.73
C ALA A 119 -1.52 -6.34 17.15
N ASP A 120 -0.41 -6.69 17.81
CA ASP A 120 0.94 -6.33 17.35
C ASP A 120 1.31 -7.05 16.05
N TYR A 121 0.97 -8.35 15.93
CA TYR A 121 1.20 -9.09 14.69
C TYR A 121 0.43 -8.49 13.53
N LEU A 122 -0.86 -8.20 13.72
CA LEU A 122 -1.70 -7.57 12.70
C LEU A 122 -1.18 -6.18 12.32
N TYR A 123 -0.70 -5.41 13.30
CA TYR A 123 -0.11 -4.10 13.03
C TYR A 123 1.18 -4.21 12.19
N VAL A 124 2.06 -5.16 12.50
CA VAL A 124 3.28 -5.42 11.70
C VAL A 124 2.93 -5.80 10.25
N ILE A 125 1.87 -6.61 10.05
CA ILE A 125 1.39 -6.91 8.70
C ILE A 125 0.86 -5.64 8.02
N TYR A 126 0.05 -4.85 8.73
CA TYR A 126 -0.51 -3.60 8.17
C TYR A 126 0.56 -2.61 7.74
N GLN A 127 1.66 -2.52 8.46
CA GLN A 127 2.79 -1.66 8.09
C GLN A 127 3.37 -1.99 6.71
N LYS A 128 3.21 -3.22 6.22
CA LYS A 128 3.63 -3.59 4.86
C LYS A 128 2.87 -2.81 3.77
N ARG A 129 1.68 -2.26 4.09
CA ARG A 129 0.93 -1.35 3.19
C ARG A 129 1.78 -0.16 2.74
N TRP A 130 2.68 0.32 3.61
CA TRP A 130 3.57 1.44 3.28
C TRP A 130 4.48 1.19 2.07
N LYS A 131 4.68 -0.06 1.68
CA LYS A 131 5.45 -0.41 0.48
C LYS A 131 4.84 0.16 -0.80
N ILE A 132 3.52 0.41 -0.84
CA ILE A 132 2.87 1.01 -2.00
C ILE A 132 3.32 2.48 -2.19
N GLU A 133 3.56 3.19 -1.10
CA GLU A 133 4.04 4.57 -1.16
C GLU A 133 5.50 4.64 -1.62
N LEU A 134 6.32 3.70 -1.15
CA LEU A 134 7.69 3.53 -1.66
C LEU A 134 7.71 3.16 -3.14
N TYR A 135 6.78 2.32 -3.59
CA TYR A 135 6.60 2.01 -5.00
C TYR A 135 6.27 3.27 -5.81
N HIS A 136 5.26 4.04 -5.41
CA HIS A 136 4.88 5.28 -6.10
C HIS A 136 6.02 6.29 -6.12
N LYS A 137 6.72 6.46 -5.01
CA LYS A 137 7.90 7.32 -4.94
C LYS A 137 8.98 6.86 -5.91
N SER A 138 9.27 5.56 -5.94
CA SER A 138 10.33 5.02 -6.79
C SER A 138 9.99 5.07 -8.27
N ILE A 139 8.79 4.66 -8.67
CA ILE A 139 8.40 4.70 -10.11
C ILE A 139 8.37 6.13 -10.64
N THR A 140 7.96 7.09 -9.80
CA THR A 140 7.93 8.51 -10.16
C THR A 140 9.33 9.10 -10.27
N GLN A 141 10.19 8.88 -9.29
CA GLN A 141 11.50 9.52 -9.18
C GLN A 141 12.62 8.77 -9.89
N ASN A 142 12.58 7.42 -9.88
CA ASN A 142 13.64 6.59 -10.41
C ASN A 142 13.33 6.04 -11.81
N ALA A 143 12.05 5.78 -12.14
CA ALA A 143 11.61 5.29 -13.44
C ALA A 143 10.89 6.36 -14.28
N SER A 144 10.94 7.63 -13.87
CA SER A 144 10.50 8.80 -14.65
C SER A 144 9.01 8.83 -15.02
N LEU A 145 8.13 8.16 -14.26
CA LEU A 145 6.69 8.11 -14.56
C LEU A 145 6.06 9.51 -14.74
N ALA A 146 6.43 10.47 -13.91
CA ALA A 146 5.89 11.83 -13.96
C ALA A 146 6.52 12.72 -15.06
N LYS A 147 7.43 12.20 -15.86
CA LYS A 147 8.21 12.98 -16.86
C LYS A 147 7.74 12.77 -18.29
N SER A 148 6.48 12.40 -18.51
CA SER A 148 5.96 12.27 -19.87
C SER A 148 5.89 13.63 -20.57
N PRO A 149 6.58 13.82 -21.70
CA PRO A 149 6.57 15.09 -22.42
C PRO A 149 5.35 15.29 -23.30
N THR A 150 4.47 14.31 -23.37
CA THR A 150 3.37 14.26 -24.35
C THR A 150 2.00 14.28 -23.68
N LYS A 151 1.03 14.88 -24.40
CA LYS A 151 -0.39 14.91 -23.99
C LYS A 151 -1.25 13.85 -24.73
N ARG A 152 -0.68 13.14 -25.72
CA ARG A 152 -1.41 12.10 -26.46
C ARG A 152 -1.57 10.85 -25.62
N VAL A 153 -2.79 10.31 -25.52
CA VAL A 153 -3.13 9.14 -24.70
C VAL A 153 -2.25 7.93 -25.02
N ILE A 154 -2.07 7.61 -26.29
CA ILE A 154 -1.24 6.48 -26.73
C ILE A 154 0.21 6.65 -26.27
N SER A 155 0.79 7.84 -26.45
CA SER A 155 2.15 8.12 -26.04
C SER A 155 2.32 8.10 -24.52
N GLN A 156 1.31 8.59 -23.77
CA GLN A 156 1.31 8.48 -22.31
C GLN A 156 1.24 7.03 -21.86
N SER A 157 0.39 6.20 -22.48
CA SER A 157 0.29 4.76 -22.18
C SER A 157 1.62 4.05 -22.41
N ASN A 158 2.30 4.33 -23.53
CA ASN A 158 3.62 3.78 -23.81
C ASN A 158 4.68 4.24 -22.80
N HIS A 159 4.63 5.51 -22.38
CA HIS A 159 5.52 6.04 -21.35
C HIS A 159 5.27 5.37 -19.99
N ILE A 160 4.02 5.19 -19.59
CA ILE A 160 3.66 4.48 -18.35
C ILE A 160 4.19 3.06 -18.40
N PHE A 161 3.97 2.35 -19.50
CA PHE A 161 4.47 0.99 -19.68
C PHE A 161 6.00 0.92 -19.59
N SER A 162 6.70 1.83 -20.27
CA SER A 162 8.17 1.91 -20.22
C SER A 162 8.69 2.19 -18.81
N SER A 163 7.98 3.05 -18.05
CA SER A 163 8.31 3.33 -16.64
C SER A 163 8.11 2.10 -15.75
N LEU A 164 7.06 1.32 -15.98
CA LEU A 164 6.84 0.05 -15.27
C LEU A 164 7.95 -0.97 -15.58
N VAL A 165 8.34 -1.11 -16.85
CA VAL A 165 9.46 -1.99 -17.25
C VAL A 165 10.78 -1.54 -16.60
N ALA A 166 11.05 -0.23 -16.59
CA ALA A 166 12.23 0.33 -15.93
C ALA A 166 12.22 0.05 -14.42
N PHE A 167 11.08 0.22 -13.77
CA PHE A 167 10.91 -0.12 -12.35
C PHE A 167 11.19 -1.61 -12.09
N CYS A 168 10.64 -2.53 -12.91
CA CYS A 168 10.90 -3.97 -12.78
C CYS A 168 12.40 -4.29 -12.93
N LYS A 169 13.10 -3.65 -13.87
CA LYS A 169 14.55 -3.81 -14.03
C LYS A 169 15.32 -3.30 -12.80
N LEU A 170 14.90 -2.19 -12.21
CA LEU A 170 15.49 -1.68 -10.96
C LEU A 170 15.25 -2.62 -9.78
N GLU A 171 14.08 -3.24 -9.68
CA GLU A 171 13.79 -4.25 -8.65
C GLU A 171 14.67 -5.49 -8.81
N LEU A 172 14.86 -5.98 -10.03
CA LEU A 172 15.79 -7.10 -10.30
C LEU A 172 17.22 -6.77 -9.89
N LEU A 173 17.72 -5.59 -10.26
CA LEU A 173 19.06 -5.12 -9.86
C LEU A 173 19.18 -4.96 -8.34
N LYS A 174 18.15 -4.44 -7.68
CA LYS A 174 18.09 -4.32 -6.22
C LYS A 174 18.22 -5.69 -5.55
N ILE A 175 17.51 -6.70 -6.04
CA ILE A 175 17.59 -8.08 -5.52
C ILE A 175 19.02 -8.64 -5.71
N GLN A 176 19.60 -8.42 -6.88
CA GLN A 176 20.94 -8.94 -7.21
C GLN A 176 22.08 -8.23 -6.45
N THR A 177 21.92 -6.94 -6.17
CA THR A 177 23.02 -6.10 -5.63
C THR A 177 22.80 -5.64 -4.20
N ALA A 178 21.67 -5.97 -3.58
CA ALA A 178 21.23 -5.45 -2.28
C ALA A 178 21.27 -3.91 -2.17
N THR A 179 21.17 -3.21 -3.31
CA THR A 179 21.28 -1.74 -3.40
C THR A 179 19.91 -1.14 -3.72
N ASN A 180 19.49 -0.12 -2.97
CA ASN A 180 18.20 0.54 -3.21
C ASN A 180 18.15 1.29 -4.56
N HIS A 181 16.95 1.56 -5.06
CA HIS A 181 16.73 2.17 -6.39
C HIS A 181 17.37 3.56 -6.55
N PHE A 182 17.43 4.37 -5.49
CA PHE A 182 18.01 5.70 -5.54
C PHE A 182 19.52 5.61 -5.74
N ALA A 183 20.18 4.74 -5.01
CA ALA A 183 21.62 4.49 -5.16
C ALA A 183 21.93 3.83 -6.50
N LEU A 184 21.12 2.89 -6.98
CA LEU A 184 21.27 2.27 -8.30
C LEU A 184 21.16 3.31 -9.42
N LYS A 185 20.13 4.16 -9.38
CA LYS A 185 19.96 5.24 -10.37
C LYS A 185 21.18 6.17 -10.39
N PHE A 186 21.67 6.57 -9.23
CA PHE A 186 22.85 7.42 -9.12
C PHE A 186 24.09 6.75 -9.72
N LYS A 187 24.35 5.48 -9.35
CA LYS A 187 25.49 4.71 -9.90
C LYS A 187 25.40 4.57 -11.42
N LEU A 188 24.20 4.30 -11.96
CA LEU A 188 23.99 4.20 -13.41
C LEU A 188 24.25 5.53 -14.11
N LEU A 189 23.78 6.63 -13.54
CA LEU A 189 23.99 7.98 -14.07
C LEU A 189 25.48 8.34 -14.11
N VAL A 190 26.21 8.07 -13.04
CA VAL A 190 27.67 8.31 -12.96
C VAL A 190 28.39 7.50 -14.03
N LYS A 191 28.09 6.21 -14.17
CA LYS A 191 28.71 5.36 -15.20
C LYS A 191 28.38 5.81 -16.62
N ALA A 192 27.13 6.22 -16.88
CA ALA A 192 26.72 6.74 -18.18
C ALA A 192 27.48 8.02 -18.53
N ASN A 193 27.65 8.94 -17.58
CA ASN A 193 28.45 10.15 -17.79
C ASN A 193 29.92 9.82 -18.03
N GLN A 194 30.52 8.91 -17.27
CA GLN A 194 31.89 8.48 -17.51
C GLN A 194 32.10 7.93 -18.93
N ALA A 195 31.18 7.05 -19.39
CA ALA A 195 31.21 6.51 -20.74
C ALA A 195 31.08 7.61 -21.82
N ALA A 196 30.16 8.57 -21.61
CA ALA A 196 29.98 9.71 -22.51
C ALA A 196 31.24 10.58 -22.58
N PHE A 197 31.93 10.86 -21.48
CA PHE A 197 33.18 11.60 -21.46
C PHE A 197 34.31 10.88 -22.20
N LEU A 198 34.41 9.54 -22.03
CA LEU A 198 35.39 8.75 -22.76
C LEU A 198 35.14 8.84 -24.26
N GLU A 199 33.89 8.70 -24.72
CA GLU A 199 33.54 8.80 -26.13
C GLU A 199 33.81 10.20 -26.70
N LEU A 200 33.51 11.28 -25.97
CA LEU A 200 33.83 12.64 -26.38
C LEU A 200 35.34 12.86 -26.54
N ASN A 201 36.18 12.28 -25.67
CA ASN A 201 37.62 12.35 -25.81
C ASN A 201 38.12 11.62 -27.06
N ASN A 202 37.60 10.39 -27.32
CA ASN A 202 37.94 9.64 -28.54
C ASN A 202 37.59 10.43 -29.82
N LEU A 203 36.41 11.07 -29.84
CA LEU A 203 35.98 11.89 -30.97
C LEU A 203 36.89 13.13 -31.17
N ARG A 204 37.37 13.74 -30.09
CA ARG A 204 38.33 14.87 -30.19
C ARG A 204 39.67 14.43 -30.74
N GLU A 205 40.21 13.32 -30.27
CA GLU A 205 41.48 12.79 -30.76
C GLU A 205 41.40 12.39 -32.24
N SER A 206 40.29 11.78 -32.67
CA SER A 206 40.07 11.41 -34.07
C SER A 206 39.88 12.64 -35.00
N SER A 207 39.47 13.80 -34.45
CA SER A 207 39.28 15.03 -35.23
C SER A 207 40.57 15.85 -35.37
N CYS A 208 41.59 15.51 -34.60
CA CYS A 208 42.91 16.21 -34.63
C CYS A 208 43.97 15.41 -35.42
N ALA A 209 43.63 14.25 -35.94
CA ALA A 209 44.47 13.42 -36.80
C ALA A 209 44.07 13.58 -38.27
#